data_41fa3c757eaf43e8bd592c4d241aac5d
#
_entry.id   41fa3c757eaf43e8bd592c4d241aac5d
#
_cell.length_a   1.000
_cell.length_b   1.000
_cell.length_c   1.000
_cell.angle_alpha   90.00
_cell.angle_beta   90.00
_cell.angle_gamma   90.00
#
_symmetry.space_group_name_H-M   'P 1'
#
loop_
_entity.id
_entity.type
_entity.pdbx_description
1 polymer ?
#
loop_
_entity_poly.entity_id
_entity_poly.type
_entity_poly.pdbx_seq_one_letter_code
_entity_poly.pdbx_strand_id
1 'polypeptide(L)'
;FGPVMIVFGLVAKDNGSTALMILMVSLAVMIIGQLNRKYILGFVGISGLAIGIFMFLALKTDLIGSNRVHTWMSRVEVFFDNKKENQIESEADKAKNYQVMQAKAAIVHGGIVGMGPGKSALKQMLPQSASDFIFAIIVEEYGFIGALFLITLYLIMIIRIVMIASKMPAFFGSLLVLSLGVMIFVQLSVNIAVAVNLIPVTGQPLPLISYGGTSMLVTYIQLGIILNVSSRIQVYDEEGMGKKQNIEEINDIA
;
A
#
# COMPACT_ATOMS: atom_id res chain seq x y z
N PHE A 1 0.47 20.78 -3.08
CA PHE A 1 1.68 20.26 -2.40
C PHE A 1 1.62 20.46 -0.88
N GLY A 2 1.24 21.67 -0.41
CA GLY A 2 1.27 22.02 1.00
C GLY A 2 0.66 20.97 1.94
N PRO A 3 -0.60 20.57 1.77
CA PRO A 3 -1.24 19.60 2.65
C PRO A 3 -0.51 18.25 2.69
N VAL A 4 -0.01 17.76 1.55
CA VAL A 4 0.71 16.49 1.48
C VAL A 4 2.04 16.58 2.24
N MET A 5 2.77 17.69 2.12
CA MET A 5 4.03 17.90 2.83
C MET A 5 3.83 18.06 4.34
N ILE A 6 2.75 18.72 4.76
CA ILE A 6 2.41 18.82 6.19
C ILE A 6 2.12 17.43 6.77
N VAL A 7 1.27 16.63 6.09
CA VAL A 7 0.94 15.27 6.53
C VAL A 7 2.20 14.38 6.51
N PHE A 8 3.04 14.49 5.47
CA PHE A 8 4.32 13.80 5.43
C PHE A 8 5.18 14.11 6.66
N GLY A 9 5.38 15.39 6.97
CA GLY A 9 6.21 15.80 8.11
C GLY A 9 5.68 15.31 9.46
N LEU A 10 4.35 15.33 9.65
CA LEU A 10 3.72 14.85 10.87
C LEU A 10 3.85 13.32 11.02
N VAL A 11 3.61 12.57 9.93
CA VAL A 11 3.64 11.10 9.94
C VAL A 11 5.08 10.58 9.93
N ALA A 12 6.02 11.25 9.26
CA ALA A 12 7.42 10.82 9.17
C ALA A 12 8.09 10.68 10.53
N LYS A 13 7.69 11.51 11.51
CA LYS A 13 8.18 11.43 12.89
C LYS A 13 7.85 10.08 13.55
N ASP A 14 6.68 9.54 13.28
CA ASP A 14 6.19 8.32 13.94
C ASP A 14 6.37 7.08 13.08
N ASN A 15 6.13 7.19 11.78
CA ASN A 15 6.20 6.07 10.84
C ASN A 15 6.64 6.53 9.44
N GLY A 16 7.95 6.51 9.19
CA GLY A 16 8.50 6.94 7.92
C GLY A 16 8.10 6.07 6.72
N SER A 17 7.81 4.76 6.91
CA SER A 17 7.32 3.90 5.82
C SER A 17 5.95 4.38 5.34
N THR A 18 5.05 4.71 6.26
CA THR A 18 3.73 5.28 5.94
C THR A 18 3.88 6.64 5.27
N ALA A 19 4.80 7.48 5.76
CA ALA A 19 5.09 8.77 5.15
C ALA A 19 5.57 8.64 3.70
N LEU A 20 6.48 7.70 3.41
CA LEU A 20 6.93 7.41 2.05
C LEU A 20 5.78 6.90 1.16
N MET A 21 4.89 6.06 1.69
CA MET A 21 3.71 5.59 0.94
C MET A 21 2.78 6.76 0.58
N ILE A 22 2.57 7.73 1.47
CA ILE A 22 1.78 8.94 1.17
C ILE A 22 2.39 9.69 0.00
N LEU A 23 3.72 9.88 -0.04
CA LEU A 23 4.39 10.52 -1.17
C LEU A 23 4.27 9.71 -2.46
N MET A 24 4.44 8.38 -2.41
CA MET A 24 4.30 7.50 -3.58
C MET A 24 2.88 7.52 -4.15
N VAL A 25 1.86 7.41 -3.29
CA VAL A 25 0.46 7.48 -3.72
C VAL A 25 0.13 8.86 -4.28
N SER A 26 0.58 9.94 -3.63
CA SER A 26 0.38 11.31 -4.12
C SER A 26 1.02 11.53 -5.49
N LEU A 27 2.23 11.03 -5.68
CA LEU A 27 2.93 11.10 -6.97
C LEU A 27 2.17 10.32 -8.06
N ALA A 28 1.72 9.10 -7.75
CA ALA A 28 0.94 8.28 -8.68
C ALA A 28 -0.37 8.98 -9.08
N VAL A 29 -1.08 9.59 -8.13
CA VAL A 29 -2.30 10.36 -8.39
C VAL A 29 -2.03 11.58 -9.27
N MET A 30 -0.91 12.29 -9.08
CA MET A 30 -0.52 13.40 -9.93
C MET A 30 -0.22 12.97 -11.37
N ILE A 31 0.41 11.81 -11.55
CA ILE A 31 0.69 11.25 -12.88
C ILE A 31 -0.63 10.83 -13.56
N ILE A 32 -1.50 10.12 -12.85
CA ILE A 32 -2.81 9.68 -13.35
C ILE A 32 -3.71 10.88 -13.68
N GLY A 33 -3.68 11.92 -12.83
CA GLY A 33 -4.40 13.18 -13.04
C GLY A 33 -3.83 14.05 -14.17
N GLN A 34 -2.82 13.55 -14.91
CA GLN A 34 -2.20 14.22 -16.06
C GLN A 34 -1.71 15.64 -15.77
N LEU A 35 -1.21 15.87 -14.56
CA LEU A 35 -0.62 17.15 -14.22
C LEU A 35 0.60 17.45 -15.11
N ASN A 36 0.82 18.73 -15.38
CA ASN A 36 1.99 19.16 -16.16
C ASN A 36 3.29 18.67 -15.51
N ARG A 37 4.20 18.14 -16.31
CA ARG A 37 5.49 17.56 -15.86
C ARG A 37 6.30 18.48 -14.94
N LYS A 38 6.17 19.80 -15.11
CA LYS A 38 6.84 20.80 -14.25
C LYS A 38 6.39 20.67 -12.79
N TYR A 39 5.11 20.44 -12.54
CA TYR A 39 4.58 20.27 -11.17
C TYR A 39 4.99 18.91 -10.59
N ILE A 40 5.02 17.85 -11.40
CA ILE A 40 5.48 16.53 -10.96
C ILE A 40 6.97 16.59 -10.56
N LEU A 41 7.82 17.19 -11.39
CA LEU A 41 9.24 17.39 -11.08
C LEU A 41 9.44 18.29 -9.84
N GLY A 42 8.63 19.34 -9.71
CA GLY A 42 8.62 20.20 -8.52
C GLY A 42 8.25 19.42 -7.26
N PHE A 43 7.22 18.56 -7.33
CA PHE A 43 6.82 17.71 -6.21
C PHE A 43 7.93 16.74 -5.81
N VAL A 44 8.55 16.06 -6.77
CA VAL A 44 9.66 15.13 -6.52
C VAL A 44 10.86 15.87 -5.90
N GLY A 45 11.19 17.06 -6.41
CA GLY A 45 12.29 17.88 -5.87
C GLY A 45 12.02 18.33 -4.42
N ILE A 46 10.81 18.84 -4.15
CA ILE A 46 10.41 19.27 -2.80
C ILE A 46 10.36 18.08 -1.84
N SER A 47 9.83 16.93 -2.29
CA SER A 47 9.79 15.70 -1.49
C SER A 47 11.19 15.19 -1.15
N GLY A 48 12.10 15.17 -2.13
CA GLY A 48 13.49 14.77 -1.92
C GLY A 48 14.21 15.70 -0.95
N LEU A 49 13.99 17.01 -1.06
CA LEU A 49 14.54 18.01 -0.16
C LEU A 49 13.95 17.86 1.27
N ALA A 50 12.65 17.63 1.38
CA ALA A 50 12.00 17.39 2.67
C ALA A 50 12.54 16.11 3.36
N ILE A 51 12.73 15.03 2.62
CA ILE A 51 13.36 13.80 3.13
C ILE A 51 14.80 14.07 3.57
N GLY A 52 15.58 14.80 2.75
CA GLY A 52 16.96 15.17 3.07
C GLY A 52 17.07 16.03 4.35
N ILE A 53 16.23 17.06 4.47
CA ILE A 53 16.16 17.90 5.69
C ILE A 53 15.74 17.04 6.89
N PHE A 54 14.72 16.21 6.75
CA PHE A 54 14.24 15.33 7.83
C PHE A 54 15.36 14.41 8.32
N MET A 55 16.08 13.75 7.40
CA MET A 55 17.23 12.90 7.73
C MET A 55 18.37 13.70 8.39
N PHE A 56 18.68 14.89 7.88
CA PHE A 56 19.73 15.75 8.43
C PHE A 56 19.39 16.20 9.86
N LEU A 57 18.16 16.64 10.10
CA LEU A 57 17.68 17.05 11.42
C LEU A 57 17.67 15.86 12.39
N ALA A 58 17.21 14.71 11.93
CA ALA A 58 17.14 13.50 12.73
C ALA A 58 18.53 12.97 13.15
N LEU A 59 19.55 13.20 12.32
CA LEU A 59 20.95 12.84 12.65
C LEU A 59 21.64 13.84 13.56
N LYS A 60 21.27 15.13 13.52
CA LYS A 60 21.95 16.19 14.29
C LYS A 60 21.25 16.63 15.57
N THR A 61 19.95 16.38 15.70
CA THR A 61 19.16 16.85 16.84
C THR A 61 18.45 15.70 17.51
N ASP A 62 18.67 15.53 18.82
CA ASP A 62 17.89 14.61 19.69
C ASP A 62 16.40 14.98 19.79
N LEU A 63 16.00 16.13 19.21
CA LEU A 63 14.62 16.66 19.22
C LEU A 63 13.59 15.79 18.48
N ILE A 64 14.01 14.96 17.52
CA ILE A 64 13.10 14.11 16.71
C ILE A 64 13.20 12.64 17.15
N GLY A 65 13.41 12.37 18.45
CA GLY A 65 13.46 11.01 18.98
C GLY A 65 14.49 10.15 18.23
N SER A 66 15.77 10.37 18.50
CA SER A 66 16.92 9.71 17.84
C SER A 66 16.77 8.20 17.69
N ASN A 67 16.08 7.55 18.64
CA ASN A 67 15.85 6.11 18.63
C ASN A 67 15.09 5.59 17.38
N ARG A 68 14.17 6.37 16.78
CA ARG A 68 13.39 5.89 15.62
C ARG A 68 14.12 6.03 14.29
N VAL A 69 14.94 7.06 14.15
CA VAL A 69 15.78 7.22 12.95
C VAL A 69 16.92 6.20 12.97
N HIS A 70 17.51 5.95 14.13
CA HIS A 70 18.46 4.84 14.30
C HIS A 70 17.82 3.50 13.95
N THR A 71 16.58 3.23 14.37
CA THR A 71 15.83 2.04 13.97
C THR A 71 15.59 1.96 12.44
N TRP A 72 15.44 3.10 11.76
CA TRP A 72 15.28 3.15 10.32
C TRP A 72 16.59 2.89 9.59
N MET A 73 17.68 3.52 10.06
CA MET A 73 19.01 3.30 9.51
C MET A 73 19.46 1.86 9.74
N SER A 74 19.23 1.29 10.92
CA SER A 74 19.57 -0.11 11.21
C SER A 74 18.81 -1.09 10.31
N ARG A 75 17.52 -0.83 9.98
CA ARG A 75 16.76 -1.66 9.03
C ARG A 75 17.33 -1.62 7.63
N VAL A 76 17.76 -0.45 7.16
CA VAL A 76 18.40 -0.29 5.85
C VAL A 76 19.79 -0.93 5.87
N GLU A 77 20.56 -0.72 6.93
CA GLU A 77 21.91 -1.27 7.09
C GLU A 77 21.86 -2.80 7.14
N VAL A 78 20.98 -3.39 7.96
CA VAL A 78 20.78 -4.84 8.04
C VAL A 78 20.28 -5.43 6.71
N PHE A 79 19.45 -4.68 5.97
CA PHE A 79 18.98 -5.14 4.65
C PHE A 79 20.12 -5.23 3.63
N PHE A 80 21.06 -4.27 3.63
CA PHE A 80 22.18 -4.24 2.70
C PHE A 80 23.41 -5.02 3.19
N ASP A 81 23.61 -5.17 4.51
CA ASP A 81 24.79 -5.77 5.10
C ASP A 81 24.48 -7.10 5.80
N ASN A 82 24.24 -8.13 4.99
CA ASN A 82 24.02 -9.52 5.46
C ASN A 82 25.25 -10.11 6.22
N LYS A 83 26.32 -9.33 6.44
CA LYS A 83 27.60 -9.81 7.02
C LYS A 83 27.86 -9.35 8.45
N LYS A 84 27.11 -8.40 9.00
CA LYS A 84 27.34 -7.88 10.34
C LYS A 84 26.35 -8.44 11.38
N GLU A 85 26.32 -9.75 11.51
CA GLU A 85 25.51 -10.49 12.49
C GLU A 85 25.95 -10.24 13.96
N ASN A 86 27.01 -9.47 14.19
CA ASN A 86 27.70 -9.37 15.51
C ASN A 86 27.86 -7.96 16.07
N GLN A 87 27.19 -6.92 15.58
CA GLN A 87 27.29 -5.59 16.22
C GLN A 87 25.94 -5.15 16.80
N ILE A 88 25.95 -4.96 18.10
CA ILE A 88 24.99 -4.30 19.04
C ILE A 88 23.67 -3.89 18.37
N GLU A 89 22.84 -4.85 18.02
CA GLU A 89 21.44 -4.62 17.63
C GLU A 89 20.61 -4.41 18.89
N SER A 90 19.69 -3.43 18.84
CA SER A 90 18.70 -3.31 19.90
C SER A 90 17.84 -4.58 19.96
N GLU A 91 17.30 -4.94 21.12
CA GLU A 91 16.41 -6.10 21.29
C GLU A 91 15.24 -6.07 20.29
N ALA A 92 14.74 -4.85 19.96
CA ALA A 92 13.67 -4.65 18.98
C ALA A 92 14.10 -4.98 17.54
N ASP A 93 15.35 -4.72 17.18
CA ASP A 93 15.88 -5.01 15.85
C ASP A 93 16.17 -6.52 15.69
N LYS A 94 16.67 -7.15 16.73
CA LYS A 94 16.82 -8.62 16.78
C LYS A 94 15.48 -9.33 16.62
N ALA A 95 14.44 -8.86 17.31
CA ALA A 95 13.10 -9.43 17.20
C ALA A 95 12.54 -9.31 15.77
N LYS A 96 12.77 -8.17 15.07
CA LYS A 96 12.33 -7.97 13.68
C LYS A 96 13.11 -8.79 12.68
N ASN A 97 14.43 -8.89 12.84
CA ASN A 97 15.26 -9.74 12.00
C ASN A 97 14.85 -11.20 12.13
N TYR A 98 14.56 -11.64 13.35
CA TYR A 98 13.99 -12.96 13.61
C TYR A 98 12.67 -13.17 12.87
N GLN A 99 11.75 -12.17 12.87
CA GLN A 99 10.48 -12.23 12.13
C GLN A 99 10.70 -12.39 10.62
N VAL A 100 11.63 -11.65 10.03
CA VAL A 100 11.97 -11.76 8.60
C VAL A 100 12.55 -13.13 8.27
N MET A 101 13.45 -13.64 9.08
CA MET A 101 14.03 -14.99 8.89
C MET A 101 12.94 -16.07 8.96
N GLN A 102 12.03 -15.97 9.93
CA GLN A 102 10.90 -16.90 10.06
C GLN A 102 9.93 -16.77 8.88
N ALA A 103 9.66 -15.56 8.37
CA ALA A 103 8.82 -15.37 7.18
C ALA A 103 9.43 -16.02 5.93
N LYS A 104 10.77 -15.89 5.74
CA LYS A 104 11.48 -16.58 4.66
C LYS A 104 11.40 -18.09 4.82
N ALA A 105 11.62 -18.61 6.02
CA ALA A 105 11.51 -20.04 6.29
C ALA A 105 10.11 -20.57 6.00
N ALA A 106 9.07 -19.83 6.41
CA ALA A 106 7.67 -20.15 6.14
C ALA A 106 7.37 -20.25 4.64
N ILE A 107 7.87 -19.29 3.84
CA ILE A 107 7.70 -19.31 2.37
C ILE A 107 8.39 -20.55 1.76
N VAL A 108 9.56 -20.90 2.24
CA VAL A 108 10.31 -22.08 1.77
C VAL A 108 9.60 -23.38 2.18
N HIS A 109 9.13 -23.47 3.42
CA HIS A 109 8.40 -24.64 3.93
C HIS A 109 7.05 -24.85 3.22
N GLY A 110 6.38 -23.76 2.80
CA GLY A 110 5.10 -23.83 2.08
C GLY A 110 5.20 -24.55 0.74
N GLY A 111 6.35 -24.46 0.05
CA GLY A 111 6.56 -25.12 -1.25
C GLY A 111 5.45 -24.80 -2.26
N ILE A 112 5.04 -25.80 -3.05
CA ILE A 112 4.02 -25.62 -4.11
C ILE A 112 2.59 -25.73 -3.52
N VAL A 113 2.34 -26.72 -2.66
CA VAL A 113 0.98 -27.08 -2.21
C VAL A 113 0.66 -26.55 -0.80
N GLY A 114 1.69 -26.22 -0.01
CA GLY A 114 1.55 -25.81 1.38
C GLY A 114 1.52 -26.97 2.38
N MET A 115 1.64 -26.61 3.67
CA MET A 115 1.61 -27.57 4.79
C MET A 115 0.18 -27.89 5.25
N GLY A 116 -0.81 -27.20 4.73
CA GLY A 116 -2.23 -27.30 5.07
C GLY A 116 -2.70 -26.19 6.02
N PRO A 117 -4.01 -25.87 5.98
CA PRO A 117 -4.60 -24.80 6.77
C PRO A 117 -4.44 -25.04 8.27
N GLY A 118 -4.06 -23.98 9.00
CA GLY A 118 -3.85 -24.01 10.45
C GLY A 118 -2.55 -24.66 10.93
N LYS A 119 -1.68 -25.12 10.03
CA LYS A 119 -0.40 -25.77 10.37
C LYS A 119 0.81 -24.83 10.28
N SER A 120 0.59 -23.53 10.16
CA SER A 120 1.68 -22.54 10.10
C SER A 120 2.47 -22.51 11.41
N ALA A 121 3.77 -22.79 11.33
CA ALA A 121 4.69 -22.63 12.44
C ALA A 121 4.94 -21.15 12.73
N LEU A 122 4.98 -20.29 11.70
CA LEU A 122 5.15 -18.86 11.83
C LEU A 122 4.05 -18.22 12.69
N LYS A 123 2.80 -18.63 12.48
CA LYS A 123 1.65 -18.14 13.26
C LYS A 123 1.74 -18.49 14.74
N GLN A 124 2.29 -19.66 15.07
CA GLN A 124 2.42 -20.12 16.45
C GLN A 124 3.59 -19.42 17.17
N MET A 125 4.68 -19.15 16.45
CA MET A 125 5.87 -18.52 17.04
C MET A 125 5.76 -17.01 17.18
N LEU A 126 4.99 -16.34 16.32
CA LEU A 126 4.93 -14.89 16.24
C LEU A 126 3.47 -14.40 16.12
N PRO A 127 2.75 -14.16 17.23
CA PRO A 127 1.36 -13.70 17.20
C PRO A 127 1.15 -12.38 16.43
N GLN A 128 2.16 -11.48 16.42
CA GLN A 128 2.11 -10.23 15.64
C GLN A 128 2.34 -10.42 14.14
N SER A 129 2.83 -11.59 13.72
CA SER A 129 3.04 -11.90 12.30
C SER A 129 1.75 -11.95 11.49
N ALA A 130 0.61 -12.17 12.14
CA ALA A 130 -0.71 -12.15 11.51
C ALA A 130 -1.11 -10.78 10.94
N SER A 131 -0.42 -9.70 11.32
CA SER A 131 -0.63 -8.37 10.74
C SER A 131 0.26 -8.13 9.52
N ASP A 132 1.58 -8.19 9.71
CA ASP A 132 2.54 -7.68 8.73
C ASP A 132 3.05 -8.76 7.77
N PHE A 133 3.11 -10.03 8.21
CA PHE A 133 3.61 -11.17 7.46
C PHE A 133 2.51 -12.19 7.10
N ILE A 134 1.26 -11.74 7.03
CA ILE A 134 0.13 -12.63 6.70
C ILE A 134 0.32 -13.31 5.35
N PHE A 135 0.94 -12.65 4.37
CA PHE A 135 1.26 -13.24 3.08
C PHE A 135 2.19 -14.45 3.21
N ALA A 136 3.23 -14.37 4.06
CA ALA A 136 4.12 -15.51 4.31
C ALA A 136 3.38 -16.68 4.98
N ILE A 137 2.45 -16.40 5.90
CA ILE A 137 1.58 -17.42 6.52
C ILE A 137 0.72 -18.11 5.46
N ILE A 138 0.11 -17.35 4.54
CA ILE A 138 -0.71 -17.90 3.45
C ILE A 138 0.13 -18.79 2.54
N VAL A 139 1.36 -18.38 2.22
CA VAL A 139 2.27 -19.20 1.42
C VAL A 139 2.67 -20.47 2.19
N GLU A 140 2.89 -20.41 3.50
CA GLU A 140 3.23 -21.59 4.32
C GLU A 140 2.07 -22.59 4.36
N GLU A 141 0.83 -22.12 4.55
CA GLU A 141 -0.35 -22.97 4.69
C GLU A 141 -0.87 -23.51 3.34
N TYR A 142 -0.91 -22.67 2.30
CA TYR A 142 -1.53 -22.97 1.00
C TYR A 142 -0.53 -23.10 -0.16
N GLY A 143 0.76 -22.91 0.11
CA GLY A 143 1.82 -22.99 -0.88
C GLY A 143 1.79 -21.86 -1.92
N PHE A 144 2.59 -22.05 -2.96
CA PHE A 144 2.65 -21.13 -4.11
C PHE A 144 1.28 -21.02 -4.82
N ILE A 145 0.51 -22.10 -4.86
CA ILE A 145 -0.85 -22.11 -5.45
C ILE A 145 -1.76 -21.15 -4.71
N GLY A 146 -1.73 -21.16 -3.37
CA GLY A 146 -2.52 -20.23 -2.55
C GLY A 146 -2.10 -18.77 -2.73
N ALA A 147 -0.79 -18.52 -2.81
CA ALA A 147 -0.27 -17.19 -3.10
C ALA A 147 -0.73 -16.68 -4.48
N LEU A 148 -0.65 -17.53 -5.51
CA LEU A 148 -1.08 -17.18 -6.86
C LEU A 148 -2.59 -16.88 -6.92
N PHE A 149 -3.40 -17.72 -6.26
CA PHE A 149 -4.84 -17.51 -6.15
C PHE A 149 -5.16 -16.16 -5.48
N LEU A 150 -4.50 -15.86 -4.38
CA LEU A 150 -4.66 -14.59 -3.67
C LEU A 150 -4.30 -13.39 -4.55
N ILE A 151 -3.13 -13.42 -5.20
CA ILE A 151 -2.69 -12.34 -6.10
C ILE A 151 -3.69 -12.18 -7.25
N THR A 152 -4.22 -13.28 -7.80
CA THR A 152 -5.23 -13.24 -8.86
C THR A 152 -6.50 -12.53 -8.41
N LEU A 153 -6.99 -12.78 -7.18
CA LEU A 153 -8.15 -12.08 -6.63
C LEU A 153 -7.91 -10.57 -6.51
N TYR A 154 -6.73 -10.15 -6.04
CA TYR A 154 -6.37 -8.73 -6.00
C TYR A 154 -6.27 -8.11 -7.39
N LEU A 155 -5.71 -8.83 -8.37
CA LEU A 155 -5.63 -8.34 -9.75
C LEU A 155 -7.03 -8.14 -10.34
N ILE A 156 -7.94 -9.08 -10.14
CA ILE A 156 -9.34 -8.95 -10.56
C ILE A 156 -9.98 -7.71 -9.92
N MET A 157 -9.77 -7.52 -8.62
CA MET A 157 -10.28 -6.36 -7.90
C MET A 157 -9.72 -5.04 -8.47
N ILE A 158 -8.42 -4.95 -8.70
CA ILE A 158 -7.77 -3.76 -9.25
C ILE A 158 -8.26 -3.48 -10.68
N ILE A 159 -8.38 -4.51 -11.52
CA ILE A 159 -8.92 -4.38 -12.89
C ILE A 159 -10.36 -3.83 -12.82
N ARG A 160 -11.19 -4.32 -11.88
CA ARG A 160 -12.54 -3.82 -11.67
C ARG A 160 -12.56 -2.35 -11.25
N ILE A 161 -11.67 -1.94 -10.35
CA ILE A 161 -11.53 -0.54 -9.92
C ILE A 161 -11.15 0.35 -11.12
N VAL A 162 -10.20 -0.08 -11.94
CA VAL A 162 -9.81 0.66 -13.16
C VAL A 162 -10.97 0.75 -14.15
N MET A 163 -11.75 -0.33 -14.35
CA MET A 163 -12.92 -0.31 -15.22
C MET A 163 -14.01 0.64 -14.71
N ILE A 164 -14.27 0.69 -13.39
CA ILE A 164 -15.21 1.64 -12.79
C ILE A 164 -14.74 3.08 -13.07
N ALA A 165 -13.46 3.36 -12.82
CA ALA A 165 -12.89 4.67 -13.04
C ALA A 165 -12.97 5.12 -14.51
N SER A 166 -12.71 4.21 -15.45
CA SER A 166 -12.72 4.52 -16.89
C SER A 166 -14.13 4.77 -17.45
N LYS A 167 -15.17 4.20 -16.82
CA LYS A 167 -16.57 4.42 -17.19
C LYS A 167 -17.18 5.67 -16.58
N MET A 168 -16.54 6.26 -15.56
CA MET A 168 -17.09 7.44 -14.86
C MET A 168 -16.89 8.70 -15.71
N PRO A 169 -17.97 9.40 -16.12
CA PRO A 169 -17.87 10.60 -16.95
C PRO A 169 -17.34 11.82 -16.17
N ALA A 170 -17.54 11.85 -14.85
CA ALA A 170 -17.05 12.92 -13.99
C ALA A 170 -15.57 12.72 -13.65
N PHE A 171 -14.71 13.64 -14.07
CA PHE A 171 -13.25 13.59 -13.84
C PHE A 171 -12.88 13.39 -12.36
N PHE A 172 -13.56 14.08 -11.45
CA PHE A 172 -13.32 13.94 -10.01
C PHE A 172 -13.63 12.52 -9.51
N GLY A 173 -14.77 11.95 -9.93
CA GLY A 173 -15.16 10.58 -9.54
C GLY A 173 -14.18 9.53 -10.05
N SER A 174 -13.75 9.66 -11.32
CA SER A 174 -12.75 8.79 -11.93
C SER A 174 -11.41 8.87 -11.18
N LEU A 175 -10.91 10.08 -10.93
CA LEU A 175 -9.65 10.30 -10.22
C LEU A 175 -9.71 9.78 -8.78
N LEU A 176 -10.84 9.98 -8.08
CA LEU A 176 -11.06 9.49 -6.71
C LEU A 176 -10.96 7.95 -6.66
N VAL A 177 -11.67 7.25 -7.55
CA VAL A 177 -11.66 5.78 -7.62
C VAL A 177 -10.27 5.25 -7.94
N LEU A 178 -9.58 5.85 -8.91
CA LEU A 178 -8.19 5.48 -9.26
C LEU A 178 -7.23 5.70 -8.09
N SER A 179 -7.37 6.81 -7.38
CA SER A 179 -6.52 7.12 -6.22
C SER A 179 -6.65 6.09 -5.11
N LEU A 180 -7.89 5.69 -4.79
CA LEU A 180 -8.16 4.65 -3.81
C LEU A 180 -7.65 3.28 -4.27
N GLY A 181 -7.82 2.96 -5.55
CA GLY A 181 -7.27 1.75 -6.16
C GLY A 181 -5.75 1.70 -6.11
N VAL A 182 -5.08 2.79 -6.42
CA VAL A 182 -3.61 2.92 -6.32
C VAL A 182 -3.14 2.73 -4.88
N MET A 183 -3.86 3.28 -3.91
CA MET A 183 -3.51 3.10 -2.49
C MET A 183 -3.56 1.62 -2.09
N ILE A 184 -4.63 0.90 -2.46
CA ILE A 184 -4.75 -0.55 -2.21
C ILE A 184 -3.64 -1.32 -2.93
N PHE A 185 -3.34 -0.98 -4.19
CA PHE A 185 -2.28 -1.61 -4.97
C PHE A 185 -0.89 -1.42 -4.36
N VAL A 186 -0.56 -0.20 -3.92
CA VAL A 186 0.72 0.11 -3.27
C VAL A 186 0.84 -0.65 -1.94
N GLN A 187 -0.21 -0.68 -1.12
CA GLN A 187 -0.20 -1.44 0.14
C GLN A 187 0.01 -2.94 -0.10
N LEU A 188 -0.70 -3.53 -1.06
CA LEU A 188 -0.52 -4.92 -1.48
C LEU A 188 0.92 -5.19 -1.91
N SER A 189 1.44 -4.36 -2.82
CA SER A 189 2.80 -4.53 -3.38
C SER A 189 3.88 -4.42 -2.31
N VAL A 190 3.75 -3.44 -1.40
CA VAL A 190 4.69 -3.24 -0.29
C VAL A 190 4.65 -4.42 0.67
N ASN A 191 3.47 -4.92 1.05
CA ASN A 191 3.36 -6.07 1.96
C ASN A 191 3.99 -7.34 1.36
N ILE A 192 3.69 -7.65 0.08
CA ILE A 192 4.31 -8.79 -0.61
C ILE A 192 5.83 -8.62 -0.70
N ALA A 193 6.32 -7.42 -1.08
CA ALA A 193 7.73 -7.14 -1.21
C ALA A 193 8.49 -7.29 0.13
N VAL A 194 7.87 -6.90 1.25
CA VAL A 194 8.39 -7.15 2.60
C VAL A 194 8.42 -8.65 2.92
N ALA A 195 7.33 -9.36 2.65
CA ALA A 195 7.23 -10.79 2.94
C ALA A 195 8.30 -11.62 2.21
N VAL A 196 8.60 -11.28 0.94
CA VAL A 196 9.66 -11.91 0.15
C VAL A 196 11.05 -11.26 0.34
N ASN A 197 11.16 -10.31 1.28
CA ASN A 197 12.40 -9.60 1.60
C ASN A 197 13.05 -8.86 0.42
N LEU A 198 12.23 -8.25 -0.45
CA LEU A 198 12.69 -7.32 -1.48
C LEU A 198 12.93 -5.90 -0.96
N ILE A 199 12.23 -5.53 0.12
CA ILE A 199 12.36 -4.25 0.80
C ILE A 199 12.40 -4.45 2.32
N PRO A 200 12.97 -3.52 3.09
CA PRO A 200 12.98 -3.58 4.55
C PRO A 200 11.57 -3.63 5.14
N VAL A 201 11.44 -4.19 6.34
CA VAL A 201 10.14 -4.29 7.05
C VAL A 201 9.52 -2.93 7.26
N THR A 202 8.29 -2.74 6.74
CA THR A 202 7.56 -1.48 6.77
C THR A 202 6.43 -1.45 7.81
N GLY A 203 5.95 -2.62 8.26
CA GLY A 203 4.82 -2.71 9.18
C GLY A 203 3.48 -2.34 8.50
N GLN A 204 3.36 -2.58 7.19
CA GLN A 204 2.14 -2.30 6.45
C GLN A 204 1.29 -3.56 6.33
N PRO A 205 0.02 -3.53 6.80
CA PRO A 205 -0.86 -4.68 6.71
C PRO A 205 -1.31 -4.92 5.25
N LEU A 206 -1.61 -6.19 4.95
CA LEU A 206 -2.21 -6.58 3.68
C LEU A 206 -3.70 -6.17 3.68
N PRO A 207 -4.17 -5.33 2.74
CA PRO A 207 -5.56 -4.88 2.70
C PRO A 207 -6.56 -6.05 2.71
N LEU A 208 -7.66 -5.95 3.44
CA LEU A 208 -8.75 -6.94 3.55
C LEU A 208 -8.41 -8.27 4.28
N ILE A 209 -7.16 -8.62 4.45
CA ILE A 209 -6.76 -9.93 4.99
C ILE A 209 -6.03 -9.82 6.32
N SER A 210 -5.12 -8.85 6.45
CA SER A 210 -4.38 -8.67 7.70
C SER A 210 -5.29 -8.35 8.87
N TYR A 211 -5.01 -8.95 10.02
CA TYR A 211 -5.67 -8.60 11.26
C TYR A 211 -5.21 -7.20 11.73
N GLY A 212 -6.12 -6.22 11.64
CA GLY A 212 -5.86 -4.85 12.08
C GLY A 212 -7.17 -4.04 12.07
N GLY A 213 -7.72 -3.72 13.26
CA GLY A 213 -9.04 -3.07 13.36
C GLY A 213 -9.14 -1.77 12.55
N THR A 214 -8.19 -0.87 12.72
CA THR A 214 -8.15 0.42 12.02
C THR A 214 -7.88 0.28 10.52
N SER A 215 -6.98 -0.63 10.13
CA SER A 215 -6.65 -0.89 8.73
C SER A 215 -7.83 -1.47 7.96
N MET A 216 -8.55 -2.44 8.55
CA MET A 216 -9.76 -3.00 7.95
C MET A 216 -10.86 -1.95 7.78
N LEU A 217 -11.10 -1.12 8.82
CA LEU A 217 -12.07 -0.03 8.77
C LEU A 217 -11.78 0.93 7.61
N VAL A 218 -10.54 1.39 7.48
CA VAL A 218 -10.12 2.30 6.41
C VAL A 218 -10.32 1.64 5.03
N THR A 219 -9.94 0.36 4.89
CA THR A 219 -10.10 -0.36 3.62
C THR A 219 -11.57 -0.54 3.24
N TYR A 220 -12.45 -0.84 4.20
CA TYR A 220 -13.90 -0.93 3.95
C TYR A 220 -14.50 0.43 3.57
N ILE A 221 -14.05 1.54 4.19
CA ILE A 221 -14.47 2.89 3.78
C ILE A 221 -14.03 3.17 2.35
N GLN A 222 -12.78 2.82 1.97
CA GLN A 222 -12.28 2.98 0.60
C GLN A 222 -13.15 2.21 -0.40
N LEU A 223 -13.46 0.94 -0.13
CA LEU A 223 -14.33 0.14 -0.99
C LEU A 223 -15.76 0.69 -1.04
N GLY A 224 -16.29 1.16 0.08
CA GLY A 224 -17.60 1.80 0.13
C GLY A 224 -17.69 3.04 -0.76
N ILE A 225 -16.64 3.87 -0.79
CA ILE A 225 -16.55 5.03 -1.69
C ILE A 225 -16.49 4.56 -3.16
N ILE A 226 -15.68 3.56 -3.48
CA ILE A 226 -15.56 3.00 -4.83
C ILE A 226 -16.93 2.47 -5.30
N LEU A 227 -17.63 1.72 -4.47
CA LEU A 227 -18.97 1.19 -4.76
C LEU A 227 -20.01 2.29 -4.95
N ASN A 228 -19.97 3.34 -4.12
CA ASN A 228 -20.86 4.50 -4.26
C ASN A 228 -20.64 5.20 -5.61
N VAL A 229 -19.40 5.40 -6.02
CA VAL A 229 -19.09 5.99 -7.34
C VAL A 229 -19.55 5.05 -8.46
N SER A 230 -19.36 3.74 -8.31
CA SER A 230 -19.82 2.75 -9.28
C SER A 230 -21.33 2.77 -9.49
N SER A 231 -22.13 2.94 -8.43
CA SER A 231 -23.59 3.02 -8.55
C SER A 231 -24.05 4.26 -9.32
N ARG A 232 -23.30 5.36 -9.27
CA ARG A 232 -23.62 6.58 -10.00
C ARG A 232 -23.41 6.49 -11.50
N ILE A 233 -22.60 5.55 -11.98
CA ILE A 233 -22.40 5.33 -13.44
C ILE A 233 -23.72 4.98 -14.11
N GLN A 234 -24.55 4.12 -13.50
CA GLN A 234 -25.86 3.73 -14.02
C GLN A 234 -26.79 4.94 -14.19
N VAL A 235 -26.81 5.83 -13.21
CA VAL A 235 -27.63 7.07 -13.27
C VAL A 235 -27.20 7.97 -14.42
N TYR A 236 -25.90 8.13 -14.65
CA TYR A 236 -25.40 8.92 -15.79
C TYR A 236 -25.75 8.28 -17.14
N ASP A 237 -25.72 6.96 -17.26
CA ASP A 237 -26.09 6.24 -18.47
C ASP A 237 -27.60 6.39 -18.77
N GLU A 238 -28.46 6.30 -17.76
CA GLU A 238 -29.91 6.51 -17.88
C GLU A 238 -30.26 7.94 -18.29
N GLU A 239 -29.66 8.95 -17.64
CA GLU A 239 -29.84 10.35 -18.02
C GLU A 239 -29.33 10.65 -19.43
N GLY A 240 -28.22 10.01 -19.85
CA GLY A 240 -27.67 10.14 -21.20
C GLY A 240 -28.58 9.53 -22.27
N MET A 241 -29.20 8.39 -21.98
CA MET A 241 -30.17 7.75 -22.88
C MET A 241 -31.44 8.56 -22.99
N GLY A 242 -31.97 9.08 -21.88
CA GLY A 242 -33.15 9.92 -21.88
C GLY A 242 -32.98 11.22 -22.70
N LYS A 243 -31.81 11.87 -22.60
CA LYS A 243 -31.49 13.04 -23.43
C LYS A 243 -31.42 12.74 -24.92
N LYS A 244 -30.87 11.57 -25.32
CA LYS A 244 -30.81 11.16 -26.72
C LYS A 244 -32.19 10.91 -27.31
N GLN A 245 -33.06 10.20 -26.58
CA GLN A 245 -34.47 9.97 -27.00
C GLN A 245 -35.24 11.26 -27.20
N ASN A 246 -35.13 12.23 -26.26
CA ASN A 246 -35.78 13.53 -26.42
C ASN A 246 -35.26 14.32 -27.64
N ILE A 247 -33.98 14.22 -28.00
CA ILE A 247 -33.42 14.88 -29.17
C ILE A 247 -33.90 14.20 -30.46
N GLU A 248 -34.02 12.87 -30.50
CA GLU A 248 -34.54 12.12 -31.62
C GLU A 248 -36.04 12.45 -31.87
N GLU A 249 -36.86 12.47 -30.80
CA GLU A 249 -38.26 12.88 -30.92
C GLU A 249 -38.44 14.32 -31.43
N ILE A 250 -37.60 15.27 -31.01
CA ILE A 250 -37.66 16.66 -31.50
C ILE A 250 -37.27 16.73 -32.97
N ASN A 251 -36.29 15.94 -33.41
CA ASN A 251 -35.86 15.91 -34.83
C ASN A 251 -36.88 15.24 -35.75
N ASP A 252 -37.66 14.27 -35.24
CA ASP A 252 -38.70 13.59 -35.99
C ASP A 252 -39.98 14.45 -36.17
N ILE A 253 -40.15 15.50 -35.36
CA ILE A 253 -41.29 16.43 -35.38
C ILE A 253 -40.96 17.68 -36.21
N ALA A 254 -39.69 17.96 -36.53
CA ALA A 254 -39.25 19.14 -37.28
C ALA A 254 -39.06 18.85 -38.75
#